data_613db4289f13a0d2a478eed6b9913332
#
_entry.id   613db4289f13a0d2a478eed6b9913332
#
_cell.length_a   1.000
_cell.length_b   1.000
_cell.length_c   1.000
_cell.angle_alpha   90.00
_cell.angle_beta   90.00
_cell.angle_gamma   90.00
#
_symmetry.space_group_name_H-M   'P 1'
#
loop_
_entity.id
_entity.type
_entity.pdbx_description
1 polymer ?
#
loop_
_entity_poly.entity_id
_entity_poly.type
_entity_poly.pdbx_seq_one_letter_code
_entity_poly.pdbx_strand_id
1 'polypeptide(L)'
;IEFSSDFIISYPGETDQDFNDTMNLIKKLKFINSYSFIFSPRPGTKAASLKLIENEISKYRLMQIQEILFSHQIKMNKSLENKSIEVLVENKMDNGNKLFGRNKYLNSVIFKGDEKNIGKTIKVKIESCTKNSLFGEIENNNMRAA
;
A
#
# COMPACT_ATOMS: atom_id res chain seq x y z
N ILE A 1 2.77 12.88 -8.58
CA ILE A 1 3.67 11.70 -8.39
C ILE A 1 3.49 11.23 -6.97
N GLU A 2 3.29 9.92 -6.79
CA GLU A 2 3.26 9.26 -5.50
C GLU A 2 4.55 8.45 -5.31
N PHE A 3 4.99 8.30 -4.07
CA PHE A 3 6.20 7.55 -3.73
C PHE A 3 5.84 6.25 -3.00
N SER A 4 6.57 5.20 -3.33
CA SER A 4 6.53 3.90 -2.66
C SER A 4 7.94 3.44 -2.37
N SER A 5 8.16 2.75 -1.26
CA SER A 5 9.48 2.22 -0.89
C SER A 5 9.35 1.05 0.09
N ASP A 6 10.40 0.26 0.15
CA ASP A 6 10.59 -0.73 1.21
C ASP A 6 11.57 -0.17 2.25
N PHE A 7 11.15 -0.19 3.49
CA PHE A 7 11.95 0.31 4.62
C PHE A 7 12.49 -0.85 5.44
N ILE A 8 13.80 -0.96 5.52
CA ILE A 8 14.48 -1.90 6.42
C ILE A 8 15.05 -1.09 7.57
N ILE A 9 14.54 -1.34 8.78
CA ILE A 9 14.95 -0.65 9.99
C ILE A 9 15.79 -1.55 10.89
N SER A 10 16.44 -0.94 11.86
CA SER A 10 17.31 -1.64 12.81
C SER A 10 18.45 -2.40 12.12
N TYR A 11 18.97 -1.82 11.02
CA TYR A 11 20.21 -2.30 10.45
C TYR A 11 21.32 -2.17 11.50
N PRO A 12 22.26 -3.15 11.61
CA PRO A 12 23.34 -3.09 12.59
C PRO A 12 24.09 -1.75 12.55
N GLY A 13 24.11 -1.04 13.67
CA GLY A 13 24.72 0.29 13.79
C GLY A 13 23.76 1.47 13.56
N GLU A 14 22.49 1.25 13.18
CA GLU A 14 21.49 2.30 13.08
C GLU A 14 21.30 2.99 14.44
N THR A 15 21.60 4.27 14.50
CA THR A 15 21.40 5.10 15.70
C THR A 15 19.94 5.59 15.81
N ASP A 16 19.59 6.18 16.96
CA ASP A 16 18.29 6.84 17.10
C ASP A 16 18.16 8.06 16.17
N GLN A 17 19.28 8.73 15.86
CA GLN A 17 19.27 9.83 14.90
C GLN A 17 18.96 9.32 13.49
N ASP A 18 19.59 8.24 13.03
CA ASP A 18 19.33 7.64 11.72
C ASP A 18 17.87 7.21 11.58
N PHE A 19 17.32 6.60 12.64
CA PHE A 19 15.91 6.24 12.68
C PHE A 19 14.99 7.47 12.60
N ASN A 20 15.29 8.53 13.36
CA ASN A 20 14.53 9.78 13.33
C ASN A 20 14.60 10.46 11.95
N ASP A 21 15.73 10.41 11.28
CA ASP A 21 15.87 10.95 9.92
C ASP A 21 15.03 10.17 8.91
N THR A 22 14.98 8.84 9.03
CA THR A 22 14.07 7.99 8.26
C THR A 22 12.61 8.38 8.51
N MET A 23 12.20 8.55 9.78
CA MET A 23 10.86 8.97 10.15
C MET A 23 10.49 10.35 9.58
N ASN A 24 11.43 11.29 9.61
CA ASN A 24 11.22 12.63 9.05
C ASN A 24 11.05 12.58 7.52
N LEU A 25 11.83 11.75 6.83
CA LEU A 25 11.70 11.53 5.40
C LEU A 25 10.31 10.97 5.06
N ILE A 26 9.86 9.94 5.79
CA ILE A 26 8.55 9.32 5.60
C ILE A 26 7.44 10.37 5.78
N LYS A 27 7.47 11.15 6.84
CA LYS A 27 6.49 12.22 7.11
C LYS A 27 6.45 13.27 6.00
N LYS A 28 7.62 13.65 5.48
CA LYS A 28 7.76 14.68 4.45
C LYS A 28 7.21 14.23 3.10
N LEU A 29 7.55 13.02 2.66
CA LEU A 29 7.22 12.51 1.32
C LEU A 29 5.87 11.78 1.25
N LYS A 30 5.27 11.45 2.39
CA LYS A 30 3.94 10.80 2.47
C LYS A 30 3.85 9.52 1.63
N PHE A 31 4.80 8.61 1.79
CA PHE A 31 4.84 7.35 1.06
C PHE A 31 3.53 6.56 1.16
N ILE A 32 3.14 5.94 0.06
CA ILE A 32 1.99 5.02 -0.06
C ILE A 32 2.46 3.65 -0.56
N ASN A 33 1.65 2.61 -0.37
CA ASN A 33 1.97 1.23 -0.80
C ASN A 33 3.39 0.80 -0.45
N SER A 34 3.82 1.15 0.77
CA SER A 34 5.17 0.91 1.26
C SER A 34 5.17 -0.19 2.30
N TYR A 35 6.25 -0.94 2.33
CA TYR A 35 6.47 -2.01 3.30
C TYR A 35 7.59 -1.64 4.26
N SER A 36 7.55 -2.21 5.47
CA SER A 36 8.61 -2.01 6.46
C SER A 36 8.93 -3.31 7.18
N PHE A 37 10.21 -3.56 7.36
CA PHE A 37 10.74 -4.79 7.92
C PHE A 37 11.85 -4.48 8.92
N ILE A 38 11.97 -5.32 9.94
CA ILE A 38 13.18 -5.34 10.77
C ILE A 38 14.29 -6.02 9.96
N PHE A 39 15.51 -5.49 10.02
CA PHE A 39 16.66 -6.14 9.41
C PHE A 39 16.78 -7.60 9.85
N SER A 40 16.97 -8.47 8.89
CA SER A 40 17.20 -9.91 9.12
C SER A 40 18.55 -10.31 8.53
N PRO A 41 19.49 -10.81 9.34
CA PRO A 41 20.81 -11.21 8.86
C PRO A 41 20.71 -12.33 7.81
N ARG A 42 21.45 -12.19 6.71
CA ARG A 42 21.52 -13.22 5.65
C ARG A 42 22.88 -13.90 5.72
N PRO A 43 22.95 -15.24 5.79
CA PRO A 43 24.21 -15.97 5.81
C PRO A 43 25.14 -15.53 4.65
N GLY A 44 26.44 -15.41 4.93
CA GLY A 44 27.44 -15.02 3.94
C GLY A 44 27.56 -13.51 3.67
N THR A 45 26.76 -12.65 4.32
CA THR A 45 26.90 -11.20 4.21
C THR A 45 27.73 -10.63 5.36
N LYS A 46 28.44 -9.51 5.11
CA LYS A 46 29.17 -8.79 6.17
C LYS A 46 28.24 -8.34 7.30
N ALA A 47 27.01 -7.95 6.97
CA ALA A 47 26.01 -7.50 7.94
C ALA A 47 25.59 -8.62 8.92
N ALA A 48 25.65 -9.89 8.51
CA ALA A 48 25.32 -11.02 9.38
C ALA A 48 26.28 -11.19 10.57
N SER A 49 27.51 -10.69 10.48
CA SER A 49 28.51 -10.76 11.56
C SER A 49 28.47 -9.54 12.51
N LEU A 50 27.65 -8.55 12.22
CA LEU A 50 27.52 -7.35 13.04
C LEU A 50 26.59 -7.55 14.23
N LYS A 51 26.82 -6.79 15.30
CA LYS A 51 25.95 -6.79 16.48
C LYS A 51 24.55 -6.26 16.11
N LEU A 52 23.55 -7.08 16.30
CA LEU A 52 22.15 -6.70 16.06
C LEU A 52 21.67 -5.70 17.12
N ILE A 53 20.71 -4.88 16.73
CA ILE A 53 19.96 -4.01 17.63
C ILE A 53 18.99 -4.88 18.45
N GLU A 54 18.76 -4.53 19.69
CA GLU A 54 17.87 -5.24 20.59
C GLU A 54 16.46 -5.39 19.99
N ASN A 55 15.89 -6.57 20.16
CA ASN A 55 14.61 -6.93 19.54
C ASN A 55 13.46 -5.99 19.96
N GLU A 56 13.44 -5.57 21.23
CA GLU A 56 12.39 -4.67 21.73
C GLU A 56 12.50 -3.27 21.10
N ILE A 57 13.71 -2.75 20.92
CA ILE A 57 13.96 -1.49 20.19
C ILE A 57 13.52 -1.63 18.74
N SER A 58 13.87 -2.73 18.10
CA SER A 58 13.52 -2.99 16.68
C SER A 58 12.01 -3.10 16.47
N LYS A 59 11.30 -3.79 17.36
CA LYS A 59 9.82 -3.88 17.31
C LYS A 59 9.18 -2.51 17.52
N TYR A 60 9.69 -1.73 18.48
CA TYR A 60 9.16 -0.39 18.74
C TYR A 60 9.34 0.54 17.54
N ARG A 61 10.53 0.55 16.93
CA ARG A 61 10.80 1.31 15.71
C ARG A 61 9.90 0.87 14.55
N LEU A 62 9.71 -0.46 14.36
CA LEU A 62 8.82 -0.98 13.32
C LEU A 62 7.38 -0.51 13.51
N MET A 63 6.87 -0.58 14.73
CA MET A 63 5.51 -0.13 15.06
C MET A 63 5.33 1.35 14.69
N GLN A 64 6.27 2.22 15.05
CA GLN A 64 6.21 3.65 14.74
C GLN A 64 6.18 3.94 13.24
N ILE A 65 7.04 3.27 12.45
CA ILE A 65 7.04 3.41 10.99
C ILE A 65 5.72 2.93 10.39
N GLN A 66 5.24 1.76 10.82
CA GLN A 66 3.99 1.20 10.31
C GLN A 66 2.79 2.11 10.58
N GLU A 67 2.71 2.71 11.76
CA GLU A 67 1.64 3.64 12.09
C GLU A 67 1.57 4.83 11.12
N ILE A 68 2.72 5.43 10.81
CA ILE A 68 2.78 6.56 9.88
C ILE A 68 2.46 6.13 8.45
N LEU A 69 3.07 5.05 7.96
CA LEU A 69 2.81 4.53 6.62
C LEU A 69 1.33 4.18 6.45
N PHE A 70 0.70 3.54 7.45
CA PHE A 70 -0.73 3.24 7.44
C PHE A 70 -1.60 4.49 7.43
N SER A 71 -1.21 5.53 8.19
CA SER A 71 -1.94 6.80 8.18
C SER A 71 -1.92 7.45 6.79
N HIS A 72 -0.78 7.40 6.09
CA HIS A 72 -0.65 7.90 4.72
C HIS A 72 -1.51 7.09 3.75
N GLN A 73 -1.46 5.75 3.84
CA GLN A 73 -2.26 4.86 3.00
C GLN A 73 -3.76 5.09 3.17
N ILE A 74 -4.25 5.20 4.40
CA ILE A 74 -5.66 5.50 4.68
C ILE A 74 -6.07 6.86 4.11
N LYS A 75 -5.24 7.89 4.28
CA LYS A 75 -5.52 9.21 3.73
C LYS A 75 -5.61 9.19 2.20
N MET A 76 -4.68 8.48 1.56
CA MET A 76 -4.70 8.28 0.11
C MET A 76 -5.97 7.55 -0.33
N ASN A 77 -6.30 6.44 0.30
CA ASN A 77 -7.49 5.66 -0.04
C ASN A 77 -8.78 6.48 0.13
N LYS A 78 -8.92 7.18 1.26
CA LYS A 78 -10.06 8.08 1.50
C LYS A 78 -10.18 9.21 0.47
N SER A 79 -9.06 9.72 -0.03
CA SER A 79 -9.06 10.75 -1.05
C SER A 79 -9.65 10.27 -2.39
N LEU A 80 -9.76 8.96 -2.59
CA LEU A 80 -10.34 8.34 -3.78
C LEU A 80 -11.84 8.02 -3.63
N GLU A 81 -12.41 8.10 -2.43
CA GLU A 81 -13.85 7.90 -2.22
C GLU A 81 -14.67 8.92 -3.03
N ASN A 82 -15.78 8.46 -3.57
CA ASN A 82 -16.67 9.19 -4.47
C ASN A 82 -16.05 9.60 -5.83
N LYS A 83 -14.84 9.14 -6.14
CA LYS A 83 -14.18 9.36 -7.43
C LYS A 83 -14.29 8.15 -8.34
N SER A 84 -14.39 8.42 -9.65
CA SER A 84 -14.24 7.40 -10.69
C SER A 84 -12.78 7.29 -11.08
N ILE A 85 -12.24 6.08 -10.97
CA ILE A 85 -10.84 5.79 -11.26
C ILE A 85 -10.73 4.65 -12.28
N GLU A 86 -9.65 4.66 -13.04
CA GLU A 86 -9.30 3.55 -13.94
C GLU A 86 -8.69 2.40 -13.15
N VAL A 87 -9.17 1.19 -13.41
CA VAL A 87 -8.75 -0.04 -12.74
C VAL A 87 -8.44 -1.10 -13.79
N LEU A 88 -7.24 -1.63 -13.79
CA LEU A 88 -6.88 -2.84 -14.52
C LEU A 88 -7.45 -4.03 -13.76
N VAL A 89 -8.37 -4.76 -14.38
CA VAL A 89 -8.99 -5.95 -13.80
C VAL A 89 -8.05 -7.14 -13.92
N GLU A 90 -7.61 -7.68 -12.81
CA GLU A 90 -6.60 -8.77 -12.79
C GLU A 90 -7.23 -10.14 -12.62
N ASN A 91 -8.13 -10.29 -11.65
CA ASN A 91 -8.65 -11.59 -11.26
C ASN A 91 -10.11 -11.54 -10.85
N LYS A 92 -10.76 -12.71 -10.89
CA LYS A 92 -11.98 -12.99 -10.15
C LYS A 92 -11.63 -13.40 -8.72
N MET A 93 -12.42 -12.99 -7.76
CA MET A 93 -12.32 -13.46 -6.38
C MET A 93 -13.20 -14.69 -6.15
N ASP A 94 -12.77 -15.60 -5.28
CA ASP A 94 -13.48 -16.87 -5.01
C ASP A 94 -14.89 -16.68 -4.42
N ASN A 95 -15.16 -15.52 -3.82
CA ASN A 95 -16.43 -15.21 -3.17
C ASN A 95 -17.37 -14.36 -4.05
N GLY A 96 -18.19 -15.04 -4.86
CA GLY A 96 -19.27 -14.41 -5.63
C GLY A 96 -18.79 -13.71 -6.91
N ASN A 97 -19.64 -12.81 -7.46
CA ASN A 97 -19.34 -12.05 -8.68
C ASN A 97 -18.45 -10.83 -8.39
N LYS A 98 -17.37 -11.02 -7.64
CA LYS A 98 -16.42 -9.96 -7.32
C LYS A 98 -15.18 -10.10 -8.17
N LEU A 99 -14.72 -8.97 -8.68
CA LEU A 99 -13.47 -8.82 -9.39
C LEU A 99 -12.47 -8.07 -8.51
N PHE A 100 -11.20 -8.39 -8.73
CA PHE A 100 -10.06 -7.69 -8.15
C PHE A 100 -9.26 -7.02 -9.26
N GLY A 101 -8.80 -5.82 -8.99
CA GLY A 101 -7.92 -5.10 -9.90
C GLY A 101 -7.07 -4.07 -9.18
N ARG A 102 -6.26 -3.34 -9.94
CA ARG A 102 -5.41 -2.27 -9.43
C ARG A 102 -5.57 -0.99 -10.24
N ASN A 103 -5.50 0.15 -9.54
CA ASN A 103 -5.41 1.45 -10.18
C ASN A 103 -3.94 1.78 -10.53
N LYS A 104 -3.71 2.94 -11.16
CA LYS A 104 -2.36 3.42 -11.54
C LYS A 104 -1.38 3.61 -10.36
N TYR A 105 -1.86 3.64 -9.14
CA TYR A 105 -1.05 3.72 -7.92
C TYR A 105 -0.91 2.38 -7.20
N LEU A 106 -1.30 1.28 -7.86
CA LEU A 106 -1.28 -0.08 -7.34
C LEU A 106 -2.21 -0.34 -6.14
N ASN A 107 -3.15 0.58 -5.85
CA ASN A 107 -4.17 0.32 -4.84
C ASN A 107 -5.07 -0.83 -5.29
N SER A 108 -5.30 -1.77 -4.38
CA SER A 108 -6.25 -2.87 -4.58
C SER A 108 -7.68 -2.34 -4.66
N VAL A 109 -8.43 -2.73 -5.69
CA VAL A 109 -9.82 -2.34 -5.91
C VAL A 109 -10.67 -3.59 -6.06
N ILE A 110 -11.73 -3.69 -5.26
CA ILE A 110 -12.68 -4.81 -5.26
C ILE A 110 -14.05 -4.27 -5.66
N PHE A 111 -14.68 -4.89 -6.64
CA PHE A 111 -15.98 -4.46 -7.17
C PHE A 111 -16.74 -5.63 -7.79
N LYS A 112 -18.06 -5.49 -7.98
CA LYS A 112 -18.87 -6.49 -8.68
C LYS A 112 -18.70 -6.36 -10.19
N GLY A 113 -18.62 -7.49 -10.89
CA GLY A 113 -18.49 -7.48 -12.35
C GLY A 113 -18.41 -8.86 -12.97
N ASP A 114 -18.41 -8.87 -14.31
CA ASP A 114 -18.34 -10.06 -15.15
C ASP A 114 -16.87 -10.39 -15.48
N GLU A 115 -16.52 -11.66 -15.48
CA GLU A 115 -15.18 -12.18 -15.81
C GLU A 115 -14.66 -11.72 -17.18
N LYS A 116 -15.54 -11.40 -18.13
CA LYS A 116 -15.16 -10.84 -19.45
C LYS A 116 -14.39 -9.51 -19.35
N ASN A 117 -14.38 -8.89 -18.17
CA ASN A 117 -13.63 -7.66 -17.90
C ASN A 117 -12.17 -7.93 -17.47
N ILE A 118 -11.79 -9.16 -17.17
CA ILE A 118 -10.41 -9.51 -16.79
C ILE A 118 -9.46 -9.16 -17.96
N GLY A 119 -8.34 -8.53 -17.62
CA GLY A 119 -7.35 -8.01 -18.57
C GLY A 119 -7.71 -6.65 -19.19
N LYS A 120 -8.87 -6.06 -18.86
CA LYS A 120 -9.28 -4.74 -19.34
C LYS A 120 -9.10 -3.67 -18.28
N THR A 121 -8.86 -2.45 -18.74
CA THR A 121 -8.95 -1.26 -17.89
C THR A 121 -10.35 -0.69 -17.96
N ILE A 122 -11.02 -0.58 -16.82
CA ILE A 122 -12.40 -0.08 -16.72
C ILE A 122 -12.49 1.03 -15.67
N LYS A 123 -13.52 1.87 -15.77
CA LYS A 123 -13.80 2.89 -14.77
C LYS A 123 -14.63 2.30 -13.63
N VAL A 124 -14.17 2.52 -12.40
CA VAL A 124 -14.85 2.11 -11.16
C VAL A 124 -15.06 3.34 -10.30
N LYS A 125 -16.29 3.59 -9.89
CA LYS A 125 -16.64 4.61 -8.89
C LYS A 125 -16.38 4.02 -7.51
N ILE A 126 -15.50 4.65 -6.75
CA ILE A 126 -15.15 4.20 -5.40
C ILE A 126 -16.20 4.69 -4.41
N GLU A 127 -16.74 3.77 -3.61
CA GLU A 127 -17.78 4.04 -2.62
C GLU A 127 -17.23 4.09 -1.20
N SER A 128 -16.27 3.20 -0.92
CA SER A 128 -15.66 3.10 0.41
C SER A 128 -14.24 2.55 0.33
N CYS A 129 -13.52 2.68 1.42
CA CYS A 129 -12.18 2.15 1.53
C CYS A 129 -11.90 1.53 2.89
N THR A 130 -10.92 0.63 2.89
CA THR A 130 -10.18 0.19 4.09
C THR A 130 -8.72 0.63 3.96
N LYS A 131 -7.91 0.25 4.93
CA LYS A 131 -6.46 0.44 4.86
C LYS A 131 -5.84 -0.24 3.63
N ASN A 132 -6.33 -1.41 3.24
CA ASN A 132 -5.71 -2.27 2.25
C ASN A 132 -6.43 -2.27 0.89
N SER A 133 -7.68 -1.83 0.82
CA SER A 133 -8.50 -1.98 -0.38
C SER A 133 -9.50 -0.85 -0.54
N LEU A 134 -9.83 -0.58 -1.79
CA LEU A 134 -10.92 0.27 -2.23
C LEU A 134 -12.09 -0.62 -2.66
N PHE A 135 -13.31 -0.17 -2.43
CA PHE A 135 -14.53 -0.87 -2.85
C PHE A 135 -15.36 0.08 -3.69
N GLY A 136 -15.97 -0.44 -4.75
CA GLY A 136 -16.77 0.39 -5.65
C GLY A 136 -17.61 -0.41 -6.62
N GLU A 137 -18.15 0.30 -7.59
CA GLU A 137 -19.00 -0.26 -8.67
C GLU A 137 -18.51 0.21 -10.03
N ILE A 138 -18.72 -0.63 -11.06
CA ILE A 138 -18.40 -0.27 -12.45
C ILE A 138 -19.25 0.94 -12.84
N GLU A 139 -18.58 1.99 -13.34
CA GLU A 139 -19.28 3.16 -13.87
C GLU A 139 -19.90 2.81 -15.22
N ASN A 140 -21.22 2.62 -15.24
CA ASN A 140 -21.95 2.39 -16.48
C ASN A 140 -22.03 3.69 -17.27
N ASN A 141 -21.34 3.78 -18.40
CA ASN A 141 -21.42 4.93 -19.33
C ASN A 141 -22.79 5.10 -20.03
N ASN A 142 -23.85 4.41 -19.56
CA ASN A 142 -25.15 4.38 -20.20
C ASN A 142 -26.18 5.38 -19.65
N MET A 143 -25.76 6.46 -18.95
CA MET A 143 -26.66 7.55 -18.56
C MET A 143 -26.19 8.91 -19.09
N ARG A 144 -25.97 9.04 -20.41
CA ARG A 144 -26.03 10.33 -21.10
C ARG A 144 -26.51 10.13 -22.53
N ALA A 145 -27.80 9.81 -22.66
CA ALA A 145 -28.56 10.04 -23.86
C ALA A 145 -30.04 10.21 -23.45
N ALA A 146 -30.39 11.41 -23.06
CA ALA A 146 -31.72 11.98 -23.09
C ALA A 146 -31.61 13.50 -22.93
#